data_df8114f10a408e3b01743c0f943b8c26
#
_entry.id   df8114f10a408e3b01743c0f943b8c26
#
_cell.length_a   1.000
_cell.length_b   1.000
_cell.length_c   1.000
_cell.angle_alpha   90.00
_cell.angle_beta   90.00
_cell.angle_gamma   90.00
#
_symmetry.space_group_name_H-M   'P 1'
#
loop_
_entity.id
_entity.type
_entity.pdbx_description
1 polymer ?
#
loop_
_entity_poly.entity_id
_entity_poly.type
_entity_poly.pdbx_seq_one_letter_code
_entity_poly.pdbx_strand_id
1 'polypeptide(L)'
;DGPITFEINFNDIAQNPGEPVVSSSDQKIITKDGTLPELDNINLFTSNQYDSSLAIKGDTVFLRFTATENIRDIDVKLDSVVSDQLEQDSLTFTYYHVFTESDSEGVIPISIDFMDLAGNIGETIDETTDDSEITFDMTPPASFKVETVASIQGKQKKTIKPASDSTKVSNDVSSGISGIPQLYLMIIAGVLGLFCLLVWISWYKIFSKAGQSGWKALIPFFNIFVFTK
;
A
#
# COMPACT_ATOMS: atom_id res chain seq x y z
N ASP A 1 -10.30 29.78 18.68
CA ASP A 1 -10.19 28.55 19.47
C ASP A 1 -9.64 28.85 20.85
N GLY A 2 -9.96 28.02 21.82
CA GLY A 2 -9.44 28.18 23.17
C GLY A 2 -10.46 27.81 24.25
N PRO A 3 -10.04 27.89 25.53
CA PRO A 3 -10.87 27.52 26.65
C PRO A 3 -12.10 28.43 26.76
N ILE A 4 -13.27 27.81 27.02
CA ILE A 4 -14.49 28.52 27.32
C ILE A 4 -14.42 28.96 28.76
N THR A 5 -14.47 30.28 29.00
CA THR A 5 -14.53 30.86 30.34
C THR A 5 -15.97 31.14 30.73
N PHE A 6 -16.26 31.04 32.01
CA PHE A 6 -17.55 31.43 32.60
C PHE A 6 -17.33 32.18 33.91
N GLU A 7 -18.34 32.94 34.31
CA GLU A 7 -18.41 33.61 35.60
C GLU A 7 -19.85 33.50 36.14
N ILE A 8 -20.00 33.01 37.34
CA ILE A 8 -21.29 32.95 38.04
C ILE A 8 -21.22 33.93 39.23
N ASN A 9 -22.03 34.95 39.13
CA ASN A 9 -22.24 35.92 40.21
C ASN A 9 -23.57 35.59 40.91
N PHE A 10 -23.60 35.64 42.21
CA PHE A 10 -24.79 35.32 43.02
C PHE A 10 -24.80 36.18 44.28
N ASN A 11 -26.01 36.41 44.78
CA ASN A 11 -26.25 37.12 46.04
C ASN A 11 -27.08 36.25 46.99
N ASP A 12 -26.97 36.49 48.27
CA ASP A 12 -27.91 35.95 49.24
C ASP A 12 -29.28 36.70 49.21
N ILE A 13 -30.23 36.25 49.99
CA ILE A 13 -31.59 36.88 50.08
C ILE A 13 -31.51 38.34 50.59
N ALA A 14 -30.49 38.64 51.40
CA ALA A 14 -30.22 40.00 51.95
C ALA A 14 -29.49 40.89 50.94
N GLN A 15 -29.21 40.43 49.70
CA GLN A 15 -28.48 41.11 48.61
C GLN A 15 -26.96 41.23 48.89
N ASN A 16 -26.39 40.43 49.78
CA ASN A 16 -24.93 40.41 49.93
C ASN A 16 -24.34 39.61 48.80
N PRO A 17 -23.30 40.13 48.08
CA PRO A 17 -22.66 39.39 46.99
C PRO A 17 -21.82 38.24 47.48
N GLY A 18 -21.93 37.08 46.85
CA GLY A 18 -20.99 35.98 47.01
C GLY A 18 -19.72 36.17 46.19
N GLU A 19 -18.68 35.39 46.49
CA GLU A 19 -17.47 35.35 45.66
C GLU A 19 -17.80 34.75 44.29
N PRO A 20 -17.43 35.40 43.18
CA PRO A 20 -17.67 34.90 41.86
C PRO A 20 -17.06 33.51 41.62
N VAL A 21 -17.79 32.60 41.00
CA VAL A 21 -17.28 31.29 40.62
C VAL A 21 -16.81 31.36 39.16
N VAL A 22 -15.52 31.20 38.93
CA VAL A 22 -14.87 31.31 37.61
C VAL A 22 -14.23 30.00 37.14
N SER A 23 -14.39 28.93 37.89
CA SER A 23 -13.89 27.59 37.53
C SER A 23 -14.85 26.50 38.00
N SER A 24 -14.88 25.38 37.26
CA SER A 24 -15.65 24.20 37.67
C SER A 24 -14.99 23.52 38.87
N SER A 25 -15.79 22.89 39.74
CA SER A 25 -15.31 22.16 40.92
C SER A 25 -14.47 20.92 40.59
N ASP A 26 -14.65 20.34 39.41
CA ASP A 26 -13.91 19.21 38.89
C ASP A 26 -12.70 19.61 38.05
N GLN A 27 -12.43 20.94 37.94
CA GLN A 27 -11.33 21.54 37.21
C GLN A 27 -11.29 21.18 35.71
N LYS A 28 -12.39 20.70 35.15
CA LYS A 28 -12.50 20.42 33.71
C LYS A 28 -12.54 21.72 32.91
N ILE A 29 -11.75 21.75 31.86
CA ILE A 29 -11.72 22.84 30.89
C ILE A 29 -12.38 22.33 29.60
N ILE A 30 -13.37 23.05 29.10
CA ILE A 30 -13.96 22.84 27.79
C ILE A 30 -13.28 23.81 26.82
N THR A 31 -12.72 23.27 25.74
CA THR A 31 -12.11 24.07 24.68
C THR A 31 -13.10 24.16 23.50
N LYS A 32 -13.32 25.37 23.01
CA LYS A 32 -13.98 25.59 21.73
C LYS A 32 -12.93 25.34 20.65
N ASP A 33 -13.25 24.49 19.71
CA ASP A 33 -12.50 24.26 18.49
C ASP A 33 -13.38 24.57 17.29
N GLY A 34 -12.90 25.38 16.40
CA GLY A 34 -13.57 25.77 15.15
C GLY A 34 -12.59 25.75 13.97
N THR A 35 -11.38 25.25 14.18
CA THR A 35 -10.40 25.03 13.12
C THR A 35 -10.83 23.81 12.32
N LEU A 36 -10.80 23.92 10.99
CA LEU A 36 -11.07 22.78 10.13
C LEU A 36 -9.82 21.92 10.00
N PRO A 37 -9.93 20.60 10.07
CA PRO A 37 -8.81 19.72 9.80
C PRO A 37 -8.43 19.77 8.31
N GLU A 38 -7.13 19.66 8.03
CA GLU A 38 -6.56 19.63 6.68
C GLU A 38 -5.73 18.36 6.47
N LEU A 39 -5.58 17.95 5.20
CA LEU A 39 -4.72 16.83 4.81
C LEU A 39 -3.56 17.31 3.94
N ASP A 40 -2.39 16.75 4.21
CA ASP A 40 -1.14 17.00 3.48
C ASP A 40 -0.54 15.69 2.96
N ASN A 41 0.43 15.79 2.05
CA ASN A 41 1.21 14.67 1.52
C ASN A 41 0.32 13.53 0.98
N ILE A 42 -0.71 13.90 0.23
CA ILE A 42 -1.65 12.98 -0.37
C ILE A 42 -1.01 12.41 -1.63
N ASN A 43 -0.75 11.10 -1.64
CA ASN A 43 -0.11 10.43 -2.77
C ASN A 43 -0.67 9.04 -3.02
N LEU A 44 -0.66 8.63 -4.30
CA LEU A 44 -1.01 7.31 -4.77
C LEU A 44 0.23 6.51 -5.12
N PHE A 45 0.23 5.22 -4.83
CA PHE A 45 1.23 4.26 -5.31
C PHE A 45 0.60 2.88 -5.53
N THR A 46 1.23 2.07 -6.37
CA THR A 46 0.73 0.76 -6.77
C THR A 46 1.73 -0.35 -6.48
N SER A 47 1.23 -1.56 -6.33
CA SER A 47 2.06 -2.77 -6.26
C SER A 47 2.60 -3.22 -7.63
N ASN A 48 2.23 -2.57 -8.72
CA ASN A 48 2.71 -2.89 -10.06
C ASN A 48 4.24 -2.76 -10.13
N GLN A 49 4.93 -3.83 -10.56
CA GLN A 49 6.39 -3.90 -10.56
C GLN A 49 7.03 -3.33 -11.84
N TYR A 50 6.22 -3.04 -12.86
CA TYR A 50 6.68 -2.62 -14.18
C TYR A 50 6.54 -1.12 -14.40
N ASP A 51 5.45 -0.54 -13.91
CA ASP A 51 5.17 0.88 -14.06
C ASP A 51 4.40 1.40 -12.83
N SER A 52 4.92 2.42 -12.17
CA SER A 52 4.33 3.00 -10.97
C SER A 52 3.11 3.88 -11.23
N SER A 53 2.78 4.16 -12.48
CA SER A 53 1.59 4.90 -12.90
C SER A 53 0.46 3.99 -13.40
N LEU A 54 0.67 2.66 -13.38
CA LEU A 54 -0.28 1.68 -13.87
C LEU A 54 -0.67 0.67 -12.79
N ALA A 55 -1.88 0.15 -12.91
CA ALA A 55 -2.36 -1.02 -12.17
C ALA A 55 -3.07 -1.97 -13.13
N ILE A 56 -2.93 -3.27 -12.90
CA ILE A 56 -3.65 -4.33 -13.60
C ILE A 56 -4.50 -5.12 -12.59
N LYS A 57 -5.34 -6.01 -13.07
CA LYS A 57 -6.10 -6.93 -12.21
C LYS A 57 -5.17 -7.69 -11.25
N GLY A 58 -5.48 -7.63 -9.97
CA GLY A 58 -4.73 -8.23 -8.88
C GLY A 58 -3.70 -7.31 -8.24
N ASP A 59 -3.40 -6.18 -8.83
CA ASP A 59 -2.58 -5.15 -8.20
C ASP A 59 -3.34 -4.47 -7.06
N THR A 60 -2.58 -3.98 -6.10
CA THR A 60 -3.07 -3.17 -5.00
C THR A 60 -2.67 -1.73 -5.23
N VAL A 61 -3.63 -0.83 -5.14
CA VAL A 61 -3.38 0.62 -5.14
C VAL A 61 -3.54 1.12 -3.71
N PHE A 62 -2.61 1.97 -3.31
CA PHE A 62 -2.55 2.55 -1.97
C PHE A 62 -2.71 4.06 -2.07
N LEU A 63 -3.44 4.62 -1.13
CA LEU A 63 -3.55 6.05 -0.90
C LEU A 63 -2.98 6.36 0.48
N ARG A 64 -1.99 7.24 0.53
CA ARG A 64 -1.37 7.71 1.77
C ARG A 64 -1.57 9.20 1.90
N PHE A 65 -1.85 9.64 3.13
CA PHE A 65 -1.98 11.05 3.48
C PHE A 65 -1.62 11.31 4.93
N THR A 66 -1.36 12.56 5.27
CA THR A 66 -1.07 13.02 6.64
C THR A 66 -2.08 14.08 7.04
N ALA A 67 -2.71 13.93 8.21
CA ALA A 67 -3.61 14.95 8.75
C ALA A 67 -2.82 15.98 9.57
N THR A 68 -3.29 17.22 9.58
CA THR A 68 -2.71 18.30 10.40
C THR A 68 -2.99 18.14 11.88
N GLU A 69 -4.06 17.37 12.21
CA GLU A 69 -4.49 17.07 13.57
C GLU A 69 -5.17 15.70 13.65
N ASN A 70 -5.64 15.31 14.84
CA ASN A 70 -6.37 14.06 15.00
C ASN A 70 -7.73 14.12 14.33
N ILE A 71 -7.97 13.19 13.42
CA ILE A 71 -9.21 13.07 12.64
C ILE A 71 -9.95 11.77 12.96
N ARG A 72 -11.23 11.72 12.63
CA ARG A 72 -12.13 10.58 12.76
C ARG A 72 -13.15 10.52 11.63
N ASP A 73 -13.93 9.44 11.60
CA ASP A 73 -15.00 9.22 10.61
C ASP A 73 -14.47 9.37 9.18
N ILE A 74 -13.30 8.74 8.93
CA ILE A 74 -12.58 8.82 7.66
C ILE A 74 -13.21 7.85 6.68
N ASP A 75 -13.72 8.38 5.55
CA ASP A 75 -14.23 7.58 4.42
C ASP A 75 -13.34 7.81 3.21
N VAL A 76 -12.59 6.77 2.82
CA VAL A 76 -11.67 6.79 1.69
C VAL A 76 -12.21 5.92 0.58
N LYS A 77 -12.27 6.45 -0.64
CA LYS A 77 -12.68 5.71 -1.84
C LYS A 77 -11.61 5.77 -2.91
N LEU A 78 -11.34 4.63 -3.52
CA LEU A 78 -10.58 4.44 -4.75
C LEU A 78 -11.51 3.83 -5.80
N ASP A 79 -11.62 4.41 -6.98
CA ASP A 79 -12.62 4.05 -8.02
C ASP A 79 -14.06 3.99 -7.48
N SER A 80 -14.44 4.93 -6.60
CA SER A 80 -15.75 4.97 -5.94
C SER A 80 -16.02 3.78 -4.98
N VAL A 81 -15.05 2.92 -4.75
CA VAL A 81 -15.11 1.78 -3.81
C VAL A 81 -14.51 2.18 -2.48
N VAL A 82 -15.21 1.89 -1.38
CA VAL A 82 -14.67 2.12 -0.04
C VAL A 82 -13.42 1.27 0.16
N SER A 83 -12.33 1.92 0.52
CA SER A 83 -11.01 1.32 0.70
C SER A 83 -10.79 0.87 2.13
N ASP A 84 -10.02 -0.19 2.30
CA ASP A 84 -9.64 -0.69 3.63
C ASP A 84 -8.44 0.08 4.18
N GLN A 85 -8.46 0.35 5.48
CA GLN A 85 -7.31 0.94 6.16
C GLN A 85 -6.23 -0.13 6.37
N LEU A 86 -5.03 0.12 5.84
CA LEU A 86 -3.87 -0.77 6.00
C LEU A 86 -3.08 -0.42 7.26
N GLU A 87 -2.79 0.86 7.45
CA GLU A 87 -1.88 1.33 8.49
C GLU A 87 -2.26 2.73 8.95
N GLN A 88 -2.00 3.00 10.24
CA GLN A 88 -2.01 4.33 10.81
C GLN A 88 -0.78 4.49 11.72
N ASP A 89 0.04 5.48 11.43
CA ASP A 89 1.15 5.90 12.28
C ASP A 89 0.99 7.38 12.65
N SER A 90 0.57 7.61 13.91
CA SER A 90 0.26 8.95 14.41
C SER A 90 -0.83 9.62 13.54
N LEU A 91 -0.48 10.65 12.78
CA LEU A 91 -1.36 11.41 11.89
C LEU A 91 -1.25 10.97 10.42
N THR A 92 -0.45 9.96 10.10
CA THR A 92 -0.31 9.41 8.75
C THR A 92 -1.16 8.17 8.59
N PHE A 93 -1.94 8.14 7.53
CA PHE A 93 -2.88 7.07 7.19
C PHE A 93 -2.51 6.47 5.85
N THR A 94 -2.68 5.15 5.72
CA THR A 94 -2.56 4.44 4.46
C THR A 94 -3.79 3.57 4.27
N TYR A 95 -4.47 3.77 3.16
CA TYR A 95 -5.62 2.98 2.71
C TYR A 95 -5.25 2.21 1.45
N TYR A 96 -5.99 1.15 1.14
CA TYR A 96 -5.73 0.34 -0.05
C TYR A 96 -7.00 -0.25 -0.64
N HIS A 97 -6.92 -0.54 -1.94
CA HIS A 97 -7.89 -1.34 -2.67
C HIS A 97 -7.18 -2.31 -3.61
N VAL A 98 -7.65 -3.56 -3.66
CA VAL A 98 -7.15 -4.59 -4.60
C VAL A 98 -8.03 -4.57 -5.84
N PHE A 99 -7.46 -4.18 -6.99
CA PHE A 99 -8.19 -4.02 -8.23
C PHE A 99 -8.58 -5.35 -8.87
N THR A 100 -9.83 -5.44 -9.32
CA THR A 100 -10.47 -6.64 -9.85
C THR A 100 -11.14 -6.36 -11.20
N GLU A 101 -11.76 -7.37 -11.80
CA GLU A 101 -12.56 -7.22 -13.04
C GLU A 101 -13.82 -6.37 -12.87
N SER A 102 -14.21 -6.05 -11.63
CA SER A 102 -15.40 -5.25 -11.33
C SER A 102 -15.09 -3.75 -11.27
N ASP A 103 -13.81 -3.38 -11.21
CA ASP A 103 -13.38 -1.99 -11.14
C ASP A 103 -13.31 -1.37 -12.54
N SER A 104 -13.44 -0.06 -12.64
CA SER A 104 -13.51 0.65 -13.92
C SER A 104 -12.12 0.87 -14.51
N GLU A 105 -11.92 0.55 -15.80
CA GLU A 105 -10.68 0.94 -16.50
C GLU A 105 -10.59 2.45 -16.66
N GLY A 106 -9.38 2.96 -16.49
CA GLY A 106 -9.06 4.38 -16.60
C GLY A 106 -8.29 4.92 -15.42
N VAL A 107 -8.19 6.23 -15.34
CA VAL A 107 -7.58 6.92 -14.21
C VAL A 107 -8.43 6.68 -12.96
N ILE A 108 -7.78 6.26 -11.88
CA ILE A 108 -8.43 5.92 -10.62
C ILE A 108 -8.79 7.21 -9.86
N PRO A 109 -10.08 7.55 -9.73
CA PRO A 109 -10.49 8.70 -8.93
C PRO A 109 -10.33 8.38 -7.44
N ILE A 110 -9.97 9.39 -6.65
CA ILE A 110 -9.91 9.31 -5.20
C ILE A 110 -10.99 10.18 -4.57
N SER A 111 -11.40 9.83 -3.34
CA SER A 111 -12.21 10.70 -2.50
C SER A 111 -11.89 10.43 -1.04
N ILE A 112 -11.64 11.47 -0.24
CA ILE A 112 -11.41 11.37 1.20
C ILE A 112 -12.34 12.35 1.90
N ASP A 113 -13.27 11.83 2.71
CA ASP A 113 -14.10 12.60 3.62
C ASP A 113 -13.66 12.34 5.06
N PHE A 114 -13.62 13.35 5.90
CA PHE A 114 -13.12 13.24 7.27
C PHE A 114 -13.60 14.40 8.15
N MET A 115 -13.48 14.24 9.47
CA MET A 115 -13.70 15.31 10.44
C MET A 115 -12.69 15.22 11.59
N ASP A 116 -12.54 16.32 12.35
CA ASP A 116 -11.73 16.35 13.56
C ASP A 116 -12.47 15.72 14.76
N LEU A 117 -11.83 15.74 15.94
CA LEU A 117 -12.42 15.23 17.17
C LEU A 117 -13.53 16.13 17.72
N ALA A 118 -13.52 17.42 17.38
CA ALA A 118 -14.55 18.37 17.79
C ALA A 118 -15.83 18.28 16.92
N GLY A 119 -15.73 17.68 15.72
CA GLY A 119 -16.80 17.50 14.76
C GLY A 119 -16.79 18.54 13.64
N ASN A 120 -15.69 19.30 13.46
CA ASN A 120 -15.51 20.15 12.29
C ASN A 120 -15.20 19.26 11.08
N ILE A 121 -15.93 19.46 9.99
CA ILE A 121 -15.79 18.66 8.76
C ILE A 121 -14.69 19.28 7.90
N GLY A 122 -13.69 18.47 7.50
CA GLY A 122 -12.67 18.86 6.55
C GLY A 122 -13.23 19.01 5.13
N GLU A 123 -12.47 19.68 4.27
CA GLU A 123 -12.79 19.74 2.85
C GLU A 123 -12.60 18.36 2.22
N THR A 124 -13.55 17.90 1.40
CA THR A 124 -13.41 16.64 0.65
C THR A 124 -12.21 16.73 -0.30
N ILE A 125 -11.33 15.75 -0.24
CA ILE A 125 -10.16 15.67 -1.11
C ILE A 125 -10.46 14.72 -2.28
N ASP A 126 -10.19 15.18 -3.50
CA ASP A 126 -10.35 14.42 -4.76
C ASP A 126 -9.11 14.47 -5.66
N GLU A 127 -8.03 15.10 -5.20
CA GLU A 127 -6.75 15.22 -5.91
C GLU A 127 -5.58 14.87 -4.98
N THR A 128 -4.47 14.42 -5.56
CA THR A 128 -3.21 14.19 -4.84
C THR A 128 -2.38 15.48 -4.75
N THR A 129 -1.51 15.60 -3.75
CA THR A 129 -0.66 16.81 -3.57
C THR A 129 0.65 16.75 -4.35
N ASP A 130 1.00 15.59 -4.90
CA ASP A 130 2.23 15.34 -5.66
C ASP A 130 1.96 15.03 -7.14
N ASP A 131 0.74 15.31 -7.62
CA ASP A 131 0.27 14.99 -8.98
C ASP A 131 0.38 13.48 -9.31
N SER A 132 0.45 12.61 -8.32
CA SER A 132 0.47 11.17 -8.55
C SER A 132 -0.90 10.71 -9.06
N GLU A 133 -0.87 9.94 -10.16
CA GLU A 133 -2.04 9.44 -10.85
C GLU A 133 -1.79 7.99 -11.27
N ILE A 134 -2.75 7.11 -11.08
CA ILE A 134 -2.64 5.70 -11.47
C ILE A 134 -3.79 5.37 -12.41
N THR A 135 -3.46 4.70 -13.52
CA THR A 135 -4.44 4.19 -14.48
C THR A 135 -4.60 2.68 -14.30
N PHE A 136 -5.82 2.24 -14.10
CA PHE A 136 -6.16 0.81 -14.14
C PHE A 136 -6.44 0.38 -15.58
N ASP A 137 -5.67 -0.61 -16.08
CA ASP A 137 -5.76 -1.12 -17.45
C ASP A 137 -5.80 -2.64 -17.45
N MET A 138 -6.89 -3.22 -17.90
CA MET A 138 -7.07 -4.67 -18.09
C MET A 138 -7.01 -5.06 -19.56
N THR A 139 -6.93 -4.08 -20.48
CA THR A 139 -7.04 -4.35 -21.91
C THR A 139 -5.71 -4.90 -22.45
N PRO A 140 -5.65 -6.18 -22.89
CA PRO A 140 -4.44 -6.71 -23.50
C PRO A 140 -4.09 -5.97 -24.80
N PRO A 141 -2.79 -5.83 -25.13
CA PRO A 141 -2.40 -5.23 -26.40
C PRO A 141 -2.99 -6.00 -27.59
N ALA A 142 -3.40 -5.25 -28.61
CA ALA A 142 -3.94 -5.85 -29.82
C ALA A 142 -2.91 -6.76 -30.49
N SER A 143 -3.38 -7.89 -31.05
CA SER A 143 -2.50 -8.76 -31.82
C SER A 143 -1.92 -8.02 -33.04
N PHE A 144 -0.63 -8.15 -33.25
CA PHE A 144 0.06 -7.58 -34.41
C PHE A 144 0.38 -8.67 -35.44
N LYS A 145 0.39 -8.27 -36.71
CA LYS A 145 0.82 -9.15 -37.80
C LYS A 145 2.32 -8.93 -38.03
N VAL A 146 3.07 -10.02 -38.01
CA VAL A 146 4.45 -10.02 -38.42
C VAL A 146 4.53 -10.25 -39.92
N GLU A 147 4.91 -9.24 -40.69
CA GLU A 147 5.23 -9.38 -42.10
C GLU A 147 6.72 -9.67 -42.25
N THR A 148 7.06 -10.82 -42.87
CA THR A 148 8.45 -11.12 -43.20
C THR A 148 8.85 -10.29 -44.43
N VAL A 149 9.65 -9.26 -44.21
CA VAL A 149 10.30 -8.54 -45.33
C VAL A 149 11.39 -9.44 -45.89
N ALA A 150 11.21 -9.95 -47.12
CA ALA A 150 12.27 -10.64 -47.83
C ALA A 150 13.41 -9.62 -48.09
N SER A 151 14.57 -9.86 -47.52
CA SER A 151 15.76 -9.05 -47.76
C SER A 151 16.08 -9.08 -49.24
N ILE A 152 16.07 -7.90 -49.89
CA ILE A 152 16.49 -7.72 -51.26
C ILE A 152 18.01 -7.74 -51.28
N GLN A 153 18.60 -8.91 -51.17
CA GLN A 153 19.97 -9.17 -51.64
C GLN A 153 20.04 -10.53 -52.29
N GLY A 154 20.10 -10.48 -53.58
CA GLY A 154 20.46 -11.46 -54.60
C GLY A 154 20.46 -12.95 -54.25
N LYS A 155 19.55 -13.67 -54.95
CA LYS A 155 19.52 -15.09 -55.19
C LYS A 155 18.89 -15.98 -54.11
N GLN A 156 17.72 -16.36 -54.43
CA GLN A 156 16.88 -17.52 -54.19
C GLN A 156 15.52 -17.17 -53.62
N LYS A 157 14.56 -17.15 -54.55
CA LYS A 157 13.13 -17.14 -54.30
C LYS A 157 12.73 -18.48 -53.70
N LYS A 158 12.65 -18.60 -52.38
CA LYS A 158 11.97 -19.71 -51.71
C LYS A 158 10.51 -19.29 -51.50
N THR A 159 9.64 -19.77 -52.34
CA THR A 159 8.19 -19.60 -52.19
C THR A 159 7.74 -20.39 -50.95
N ILE A 160 7.42 -19.70 -49.91
CA ILE A 160 6.76 -20.31 -48.74
C ILE A 160 5.26 -20.18 -49.03
N LYS A 161 4.60 -21.31 -49.28
CA LYS A 161 3.14 -21.41 -49.37
C LYS A 161 2.53 -20.99 -48.02
N PRO A 162 1.42 -20.23 -48.02
CA PRO A 162 0.71 -19.98 -46.78
C PRO A 162 0.11 -21.30 -46.29
N ALA A 163 0.49 -21.71 -45.09
CA ALA A 163 -0.18 -22.81 -44.41
C ALA A 163 -1.51 -22.29 -43.88
N SER A 164 -2.59 -22.64 -44.61
CA SER A 164 -3.90 -22.73 -43.98
C SER A 164 -3.91 -24.05 -43.23
N ASP A 165 -3.84 -24.03 -41.94
CA ASP A 165 -4.69 -24.85 -41.08
C ASP A 165 -4.43 -24.55 -39.61
N SER A 166 -5.48 -24.14 -38.95
CA SER A 166 -5.62 -24.14 -37.53
C SER A 166 -5.66 -25.61 -37.07
N THR A 167 -4.69 -26.05 -36.31
CA THR A 167 -4.89 -26.97 -35.17
C THR A 167 -3.57 -27.57 -34.69
N LYS A 168 -3.41 -27.52 -33.38
CA LYS A 168 -2.39 -28.18 -32.56
C LYS A 168 -1.13 -27.34 -32.29
N VAL A 169 -1.30 -26.42 -31.33
CA VAL A 169 -0.22 -26.12 -30.42
C VAL A 169 -0.06 -27.34 -29.51
N SER A 170 0.88 -28.20 -29.84
CA SER A 170 1.36 -29.21 -28.89
C SER A 170 2.21 -28.49 -27.85
N ASN A 171 1.78 -28.61 -26.60
CA ASN A 171 2.56 -28.17 -25.44
C ASN A 171 3.84 -29.00 -25.33
N ASP A 172 4.93 -28.53 -25.93
CA ASP A 172 6.26 -28.95 -25.60
C ASP A 172 6.95 -27.78 -24.82
N VAL A 173 6.50 -27.62 -23.57
CA VAL A 173 7.24 -26.84 -22.55
C VAL A 173 8.21 -27.81 -21.85
N SER A 174 9.27 -28.20 -22.53
CA SER A 174 10.35 -28.96 -21.89
C SER A 174 11.77 -28.61 -22.39
N SER A 175 12.00 -27.36 -22.83
CA SER A 175 13.38 -26.95 -23.21
C SER A 175 13.75 -25.53 -22.78
N GLY A 176 13.24 -25.05 -21.63
CA GLY A 176 13.48 -23.68 -21.13
C GLY A 176 14.74 -23.48 -20.29
N ILE A 177 15.58 -24.49 -20.01
CA ILE A 177 16.74 -24.34 -19.12
C ILE A 177 18.09 -24.52 -19.84
N SER A 178 18.11 -24.84 -21.12
CA SER A 178 19.38 -25.12 -21.84
C SER A 178 20.13 -23.88 -22.36
N GLY A 179 19.69 -22.66 -22.06
CA GLY A 179 20.31 -21.42 -22.52
C GLY A 179 21.01 -20.57 -21.44
N ILE A 180 20.96 -20.95 -20.18
CA ILE A 180 21.61 -20.18 -19.11
C ILE A 180 23.10 -20.60 -19.06
N PRO A 181 24.05 -19.67 -19.26
CA PRO A 181 25.46 -19.99 -19.14
C PRO A 181 25.75 -20.62 -17.77
N GLN A 182 26.52 -21.71 -17.76
CA GLN A 182 26.83 -22.45 -16.53
C GLN A 182 27.45 -21.57 -15.44
N LEU A 183 28.11 -20.50 -15.83
CA LEU A 183 28.61 -19.44 -14.95
C LEU A 183 27.48 -18.75 -14.15
N TYR A 184 26.32 -18.49 -14.77
CA TYR A 184 25.17 -17.88 -14.11
C TYR A 184 24.56 -18.78 -13.05
N LEU A 185 24.47 -20.10 -13.34
CA LEU A 185 23.99 -21.08 -12.36
C LEU A 185 24.94 -21.20 -11.15
N MET A 186 26.25 -21.10 -11.36
CA MET A 186 27.23 -21.08 -10.28
C MET A 186 27.13 -19.81 -9.42
N ILE A 187 26.88 -18.64 -10.02
CA ILE A 187 26.69 -17.38 -9.30
C ILE A 187 25.43 -17.45 -8.44
N ILE A 188 24.30 -17.89 -9.01
CA ILE A 188 23.03 -18.04 -8.28
C ILE A 188 23.19 -19.03 -7.12
N ALA A 189 23.81 -20.17 -7.34
CA ALA A 189 24.08 -21.16 -6.29
C ALA A 189 24.98 -20.59 -5.18
N GLY A 190 25.99 -19.80 -5.55
CA GLY A 190 26.88 -19.11 -4.60
C GLY A 190 26.16 -18.07 -3.75
N VAL A 191 25.31 -17.25 -4.36
CA VAL A 191 24.50 -16.23 -3.66
C VAL A 191 23.49 -16.90 -2.72
N LEU A 192 22.81 -17.96 -3.19
CA LEU A 192 21.85 -18.71 -2.37
C LEU A 192 22.57 -19.39 -1.17
N GLY A 193 23.76 -19.96 -1.41
CA GLY A 193 24.58 -20.56 -0.36
C GLY A 193 24.99 -19.53 0.70
N LEU A 194 25.43 -18.35 0.28
CA LEU A 194 25.80 -17.25 1.19
C LEU A 194 24.59 -16.77 2.01
N PHE A 195 23.44 -16.64 1.37
CA PHE A 195 22.19 -16.27 2.06
C PHE A 195 21.78 -17.30 3.11
N CYS A 196 21.80 -18.59 2.77
CA CYS A 196 21.53 -19.67 3.73
C CYS A 196 22.50 -19.64 4.92
N LEU A 197 23.77 -19.33 4.67
CA LEU A 197 24.79 -19.24 5.71
C LEU A 197 24.54 -18.06 6.66
N LEU A 198 24.15 -16.91 6.12
CA LEU A 198 23.78 -15.73 6.93
C LEU A 198 22.54 -15.99 7.78
N VAL A 199 21.52 -16.63 7.21
CA VAL A 199 20.31 -17.05 7.94
C VAL A 199 20.69 -18.00 9.06
N TRP A 200 21.53 -19.00 8.79
CA TRP A 200 22.00 -19.95 9.80
C TRP A 200 22.77 -19.27 10.94
N ILE A 201 23.68 -18.34 10.64
CA ILE A 201 24.41 -17.57 11.67
C ILE A 201 23.46 -16.77 12.54
N SER A 202 22.43 -16.16 11.94
CA SER A 202 21.41 -15.41 12.67
C SER A 202 20.62 -16.31 13.63
N TRP A 203 20.16 -17.46 13.16
CA TRP A 203 19.47 -18.45 13.98
C TRP A 203 20.36 -19.02 15.08
N TYR A 204 21.63 -19.31 14.78
CA TYR A 204 22.60 -19.77 15.77
C TYR A 204 22.73 -18.76 16.93
N LYS A 205 22.81 -17.46 16.64
CA LYS A 205 22.88 -16.41 17.65
C LYS A 205 21.59 -16.30 18.48
N ILE A 206 20.43 -16.43 17.83
CA ILE A 206 19.11 -16.40 18.50
C ILE A 206 19.00 -17.57 19.49
N PHE A 207 19.32 -18.80 19.06
CA PHE A 207 19.28 -19.97 19.93
C PHE A 207 20.26 -19.86 21.10
N SER A 208 21.47 -19.39 20.86
CA SER A 208 22.47 -19.15 21.90
C SER A 208 22.00 -18.13 22.93
N LYS A 209 21.34 -17.03 22.47
CA LYS A 209 20.76 -16.01 23.37
C LYS A 209 19.57 -16.52 24.18
N ALA A 210 18.83 -17.50 23.63
CA ALA A 210 17.71 -18.17 24.30
C ALA A 210 18.14 -19.31 25.25
N GLY A 211 19.44 -19.45 25.51
CA GLY A 211 19.99 -20.51 26.39
C GLY A 211 19.96 -21.92 25.79
N GLN A 212 19.75 -22.03 24.49
CA GLN A 212 19.78 -23.30 23.76
C GLN A 212 21.10 -23.49 23.00
N SER A 213 21.47 -24.74 22.78
CA SER A 213 22.66 -25.02 22.00
C SER A 213 22.48 -24.63 20.54
N GLY A 214 23.35 -23.77 20.01
CA GLY A 214 23.20 -23.14 18.67
C GLY A 214 23.15 -24.15 17.51
N TRP A 215 23.69 -25.38 17.66
CA TRP A 215 23.62 -26.41 16.63
C TRP A 215 22.22 -26.90 16.32
N LYS A 216 21.25 -26.70 17.26
CA LYS A 216 19.84 -27.04 17.08
C LYS A 216 19.19 -26.20 15.97
N ALA A 217 19.77 -25.08 15.59
CA ALA A 217 19.33 -24.27 14.45
C ALA A 217 19.40 -25.00 13.09
N LEU A 218 20.17 -26.08 13.00
CA LEU A 218 20.28 -26.92 11.79
C LEU A 218 19.09 -27.86 11.58
N ILE A 219 18.25 -28.07 12.59
CA ILE A 219 17.09 -28.97 12.50
C ILE A 219 15.82 -28.18 12.25
N PRO A 220 15.25 -28.17 11.01
CA PRO A 220 14.11 -27.32 10.66
C PRO A 220 12.88 -27.52 11.56
N PHE A 221 12.56 -28.76 11.91
CA PHE A 221 11.42 -29.09 12.76
C PHE A 221 11.62 -28.71 14.23
N PHE A 222 12.83 -28.65 14.71
CA PHE A 222 13.15 -28.24 16.07
C PHE A 222 12.91 -26.75 16.29
N ASN A 223 13.10 -25.95 15.25
CA ASN A 223 12.87 -24.49 15.29
C ASN A 223 11.40 -24.18 15.59
N ILE A 224 10.47 -24.91 15.00
CA ILE A 224 9.03 -24.74 15.24
C ILE A 224 8.68 -25.10 16.70
N PHE A 225 9.26 -26.17 17.22
CA PHE A 225 8.97 -26.65 18.57
C PHE A 225 9.45 -25.70 19.68
N VAL A 226 10.57 -25.01 19.48
CA VAL A 226 11.14 -24.09 20.49
C VAL A 226 10.35 -22.79 20.57
N PHE A 227 9.70 -22.34 19.48
CA PHE A 227 8.90 -21.10 19.46
C PHE A 227 7.44 -21.31 19.84
N THR A 228 6.96 -22.54 20.00
CA THR A 228 5.58 -22.86 20.44
C THR A 228 5.46 -23.16 21.93
N LYS A 229 6.53 -23.07 22.70
CA LYS A 229 6.56 -23.16 24.17
C LYS A 229 6.82 -21.79 24.77
#